data_c95e87cb6c691bdb46aab7178d722742
#
_entry.id   c95e87cb6c691bdb46aab7178d722742
#
_cell.length_a   1.000
_cell.length_b   1.000
_cell.length_c   1.000
_cell.angle_alpha   90.00
_cell.angle_beta   90.00
_cell.angle_gamma   90.00
#
_symmetry.space_group_name_H-M   'P 1'
#
loop_
_entity.id
_entity.type
_entity.pdbx_description
1 polymer ?
#
loop_
_entity_poly.entity_id
_entity_poly.type
_entity_poly.pdbx_seq_one_letter_code
_entity_poly.pdbx_strand_id
1 'polypeptide(L)'
;MSAPNEAIAEAAPAAGVTLPGPPESTPRAPTSDLPAPGPEADRDLPLDAHLHTNLSPDSDVPIDVYCASAVARGIPEIAITDHVDFDPRDQAYSFATFAERERQVREAAARWADRGLRVRFGVEVTYESRFEAEIREHLARHPYDYAIGSVHVAASSPYLARRVAGWVAGRTFDEIVAPYFAEVEAAIRSELFDTLGHLDYVKKYLVHQVPPAAFAARPDVYEPLLRALVETGTALEVNASGLRQPPGETYPSAPIVARFRALGGIRVTAGSDAHRADSFAYGLGHAYAALAAAGFEALAFRRHAGDPRAGERLAIPARMLARTGA
;
A
#
# COMPACT_ATOMS: atom_id res chain seq x y z
N MET A 1 -11.96 -26.85 -0.81
CA MET A 1 -12.69 -26.70 -2.10
C MET A 1 -12.49 -25.27 -2.52
N SER A 2 -11.59 -25.05 -3.50
CA SER A 2 -11.24 -23.71 -3.98
C SER A 2 -12.47 -23.04 -4.60
N ALA A 3 -12.82 -21.86 -4.11
CA ALA A 3 -13.80 -21.01 -4.77
C ALA A 3 -13.24 -20.57 -6.14
N PRO A 4 -14.04 -20.55 -7.21
CA PRO A 4 -13.57 -20.14 -8.51
C PRO A 4 -13.27 -18.64 -8.51
N ASN A 5 -12.10 -18.31 -9.05
CA ASN A 5 -11.69 -16.96 -9.43
C ASN A 5 -12.75 -16.44 -10.44
N GLU A 6 -13.72 -15.64 -10.00
CA GLU A 6 -14.71 -15.07 -10.90
C GLU A 6 -14.00 -14.13 -11.87
N ALA A 7 -13.93 -14.56 -13.12
CA ALA A 7 -13.44 -13.77 -14.23
C ALA A 7 -14.17 -12.42 -14.27
N ILE A 8 -13.42 -11.33 -14.27
CA ILE A 8 -13.93 -9.97 -14.44
C ILE A 8 -14.56 -9.90 -15.84
N ALA A 9 -15.88 -9.92 -15.90
CA ALA A 9 -16.59 -9.76 -17.15
C ALA A 9 -16.33 -8.34 -17.70
N GLU A 10 -15.87 -8.25 -18.95
CA GLU A 10 -15.68 -7.01 -19.70
C GLU A 10 -17.06 -6.31 -19.83
N ALA A 11 -17.31 -5.33 -18.98
CA ALA A 11 -18.47 -4.44 -19.13
C ALA A 11 -18.07 -3.25 -19.99
N ALA A 12 -18.83 -2.99 -21.04
CA ALA A 12 -18.66 -1.81 -21.89
C ALA A 12 -18.72 -0.51 -21.04
N PRO A 13 -17.97 0.54 -21.38
CA PRO A 13 -17.93 1.79 -20.61
C PRO A 13 -19.32 2.44 -20.59
N ALA A 14 -19.76 2.82 -19.40
CA ALA A 14 -21.02 3.54 -19.22
C ALA A 14 -20.91 4.93 -19.88
N ALA A 15 -21.74 5.19 -20.88
CA ALA A 15 -21.86 6.51 -21.49
C ALA A 15 -22.39 7.52 -20.45
N GLY A 16 -21.62 8.61 -20.18
CA GLY A 16 -22.15 9.74 -19.44
C GLY A 16 -21.33 10.29 -18.27
N VAL A 17 -20.10 9.80 -18.02
CA VAL A 17 -19.24 10.46 -17.02
C VAL A 17 -18.57 11.67 -17.67
N THR A 18 -19.04 12.89 -17.36
CA THR A 18 -18.36 14.12 -17.77
C THR A 18 -17.20 14.34 -16.82
N LEU A 19 -16.01 13.90 -17.22
CA LEU A 19 -14.77 14.18 -16.49
C LEU A 19 -14.35 15.63 -16.78
N PRO A 20 -13.98 16.45 -15.77
CA PRO A 20 -13.42 17.77 -16.01
C PRO A 20 -12.11 17.65 -16.79
N GLY A 21 -11.89 18.53 -17.76
CA GLY A 21 -10.61 18.67 -18.44
C GLY A 21 -9.50 18.99 -17.42
N PRO A 22 -8.24 18.69 -17.77
CA PRO A 22 -7.11 18.97 -16.88
C PRO A 22 -7.05 20.45 -16.54
N PRO A 23 -6.83 20.80 -15.24
CA PRO A 23 -6.60 22.20 -14.86
C PRO A 23 -5.33 22.73 -15.56
N GLU A 24 -5.42 23.92 -16.14
CA GLU A 24 -4.26 24.59 -16.69
C GLU A 24 -3.24 24.86 -15.56
N SER A 25 -1.99 24.38 -15.76
CA SER A 25 -0.81 24.63 -14.91
C SER A 25 -0.70 23.88 -13.58
N THR A 26 -0.52 22.55 -13.61
CA THR A 26 0.30 21.86 -12.60
C THR A 26 1.57 21.33 -13.27
N PRO A 27 2.77 21.44 -12.66
CA PRO A 27 3.96 20.80 -13.21
C PRO A 27 3.71 19.29 -13.25
N ARG A 28 3.62 18.74 -14.44
CA ARG A 28 3.52 17.32 -14.67
C ARG A 28 4.84 16.71 -14.27
N ALA A 29 4.89 16.02 -13.11
CA ALA A 29 6.02 15.15 -12.81
C ALA A 29 6.17 14.15 -13.97
N PRO A 30 7.38 13.97 -14.52
CA PRO A 30 7.59 13.09 -15.66
C PRO A 30 7.42 11.62 -15.22
N THR A 31 6.23 11.07 -15.39
CA THR A 31 5.96 9.64 -15.13
C THR A 31 6.65 8.73 -16.15
N SER A 32 7.09 9.28 -17.29
CA SER A 32 7.74 8.55 -18.37
C SER A 32 9.19 8.14 -18.07
N ASP A 33 9.83 8.73 -17.05
CA ASP A 33 11.25 8.52 -16.75
C ASP A 33 11.50 7.54 -15.60
N LEU A 34 10.43 7.01 -14.98
CA LEU A 34 10.57 6.00 -13.93
C LEU A 34 10.94 4.64 -14.55
N PRO A 35 11.82 3.86 -13.90
CA PRO A 35 12.20 2.54 -14.41
C PRO A 35 10.99 1.64 -14.52
N ALA A 36 10.89 0.89 -15.62
CA ALA A 36 9.90 -0.15 -15.75
C ALA A 36 10.11 -1.21 -14.66
N PRO A 37 9.04 -1.83 -14.13
CA PRO A 37 9.17 -2.96 -13.23
C PRO A 37 9.99 -4.08 -13.85
N GLY A 38 10.89 -4.69 -13.08
CA GLY A 38 11.69 -5.81 -13.57
C GLY A 38 12.80 -6.23 -12.61
N PRO A 39 13.37 -7.43 -12.82
CA PRO A 39 14.29 -8.05 -11.86
C PRO A 39 15.53 -7.20 -11.51
N GLU A 40 16.03 -6.43 -12.46
CA GLU A 40 17.20 -5.56 -12.28
C GLU A 40 16.86 -4.31 -11.43
N ALA A 41 15.68 -3.69 -11.67
CA ALA A 41 15.22 -2.52 -10.93
C ALA A 41 14.88 -2.87 -9.47
N ASP A 42 14.43 -4.12 -9.25
CA ASP A 42 13.92 -4.62 -7.98
C ASP A 42 15.01 -5.30 -7.13
N ARG A 43 16.31 -4.95 -7.31
CA ARG A 43 17.44 -5.49 -6.53
C ARG A 43 18.09 -4.43 -5.66
N ASP A 44 18.79 -4.90 -4.62
CA ASP A 44 19.60 -4.07 -3.71
C ASP A 44 18.79 -2.87 -3.16
N LEU A 45 17.52 -3.14 -2.82
CA LEU A 45 16.61 -2.19 -2.19
C LEU A 45 16.63 -2.39 -0.68
N PRO A 46 16.47 -1.35 0.14
CA PRO A 46 16.66 -1.46 1.58
C PRO A 46 15.57 -2.26 2.30
N LEU A 47 14.33 -2.28 1.76
CA LEU A 47 13.18 -2.90 2.42
C LEU A 47 12.07 -3.22 1.41
N ASP A 48 11.43 -4.38 1.56
CA ASP A 48 10.04 -4.61 1.11
C ASP A 48 9.15 -4.63 2.34
N ALA A 49 8.30 -3.60 2.49
CA ALA A 49 7.55 -3.35 3.72
C ALA A 49 6.16 -3.99 3.75
N HIS A 50 5.75 -4.75 2.71
CA HIS A 50 4.39 -5.24 2.61
C HIS A 50 4.35 -6.61 1.91
N LEU A 51 4.22 -7.69 2.70
CA LEU A 51 4.26 -9.07 2.23
C LEU A 51 3.23 -9.92 2.97
N HIS A 52 2.54 -10.80 2.22
CA HIS A 52 1.57 -11.75 2.75
C HIS A 52 2.04 -13.18 2.57
N THR A 53 1.91 -13.98 3.63
CA THR A 53 2.35 -15.36 3.69
C THR A 53 1.16 -16.33 3.84
N ASN A 54 1.45 -17.61 3.98
CA ASN A 54 0.43 -18.61 4.30
C ASN A 54 -0.24 -18.43 5.69
N LEU A 55 0.03 -17.32 6.37
CA LEU A 55 -0.69 -16.85 7.55
C LEU A 55 -1.79 -15.82 7.22
N SER A 56 -1.97 -15.51 5.92
CA SER A 56 -3.11 -14.81 5.32
C SER A 56 -3.94 -15.77 4.49
N PRO A 57 -5.28 -15.58 4.38
CA PRO A 57 -6.16 -16.49 3.64
C PRO A 57 -5.96 -16.48 2.12
N ASP A 58 -5.32 -15.45 1.59
CA ASP A 58 -5.15 -15.14 0.17
C ASP A 58 -3.71 -15.34 -0.33
N SER A 59 -2.83 -15.91 0.51
CA SER A 59 -1.48 -16.31 0.13
C SER A 59 -1.18 -17.73 0.61
N ASP A 60 -0.42 -18.48 -0.19
CA ASP A 60 0.09 -19.81 0.15
C ASP A 60 1.62 -19.84 0.33
N VAL A 61 2.27 -18.66 0.34
CA VAL A 61 3.72 -18.54 0.33
C VAL A 61 4.31 -18.68 1.73
N PRO A 62 5.15 -19.71 2.01
CA PRO A 62 5.87 -19.80 3.26
C PRO A 62 6.84 -18.63 3.45
N ILE A 63 7.03 -18.15 4.67
CA ILE A 63 7.93 -17.01 4.99
C ILE A 63 9.34 -17.23 4.44
N ASP A 64 9.89 -18.45 4.54
CA ASP A 64 11.24 -18.79 4.10
C ASP A 64 11.44 -18.61 2.58
N VAL A 65 10.38 -18.67 1.77
CA VAL A 65 10.44 -18.40 0.33
C VAL A 65 10.72 -16.92 0.07
N TYR A 66 10.08 -16.03 0.80
CA TYR A 66 10.39 -14.61 0.73
C TYR A 66 11.77 -14.29 1.29
N CYS A 67 12.16 -14.92 2.40
CA CYS A 67 13.50 -14.74 2.96
C CYS A 67 14.59 -15.14 1.97
N ALA A 68 14.46 -16.28 1.31
CA ALA A 68 15.40 -16.74 0.29
C ALA A 68 15.45 -15.77 -0.91
N SER A 69 14.29 -15.29 -1.35
CA SER A 69 14.18 -14.34 -2.44
C SER A 69 14.80 -12.98 -2.11
N ALA A 70 14.63 -12.51 -0.87
CA ALA A 70 15.22 -11.27 -0.38
C ALA A 70 16.76 -11.34 -0.38
N VAL A 71 17.33 -12.41 0.17
CA VAL A 71 18.80 -12.63 0.14
C VAL A 71 19.31 -12.71 -1.29
N ALA A 72 18.63 -13.45 -2.19
CA ALA A 72 19.01 -13.57 -3.60
C ALA A 72 18.94 -12.24 -4.37
N ARG A 73 18.10 -11.30 -3.95
CA ARG A 73 17.96 -9.97 -4.55
C ARG A 73 18.75 -8.88 -3.84
N GLY A 74 19.48 -9.19 -2.76
CA GLY A 74 20.22 -8.20 -2.00
C GLY A 74 19.31 -7.23 -1.21
N ILE A 75 18.10 -7.67 -0.83
CA ILE A 75 17.18 -6.90 0.01
C ILE A 75 17.46 -7.29 1.47
N PRO A 76 18.05 -6.42 2.28
CA PRO A 76 18.49 -6.78 3.64
C PRO A 76 17.36 -6.81 4.67
N GLU A 77 16.17 -6.32 4.31
CA GLU A 77 15.05 -6.26 5.24
C GLU A 77 13.71 -6.50 4.55
N ILE A 78 12.83 -7.27 5.20
CA ILE A 78 11.45 -7.49 4.79
C ILE A 78 10.50 -7.36 5.98
N ALA A 79 9.25 -6.96 5.74
CA ALA A 79 8.19 -7.00 6.73
C ALA A 79 7.10 -8.01 6.31
N ILE A 80 6.80 -8.96 7.17
CA ILE A 80 5.66 -9.86 7.01
C ILE A 80 4.46 -9.15 7.64
N THR A 81 3.44 -8.90 6.85
CA THR A 81 2.30 -8.04 7.19
C THR A 81 0.96 -8.73 6.90
N ASP A 82 0.86 -10.00 7.28
CA ASP A 82 -0.34 -10.80 7.08
C ASP A 82 -1.61 -10.12 7.60
N HIS A 83 -2.73 -10.32 6.89
CA HIS A 83 -4.01 -9.69 7.17
C HIS A 83 -4.56 -9.98 8.56
N VAL A 84 -5.10 -8.93 9.19
CA VAL A 84 -5.99 -9.04 10.37
C VAL A 84 -7.25 -8.23 10.10
N ASP A 85 -8.40 -8.91 10.09
CA ASP A 85 -9.71 -8.34 9.85
C ASP A 85 -10.65 -8.50 11.04
N PHE A 86 -11.56 -7.56 11.18
CA PHE A 86 -12.52 -7.49 12.29
C PHE A 86 -13.96 -7.76 11.86
N ASP A 87 -14.25 -7.81 10.56
CA ASP A 87 -15.56 -8.24 10.06
C ASP A 87 -15.65 -9.78 10.06
N PRO A 88 -16.57 -10.39 10.84
CA PRO A 88 -16.74 -11.84 10.86
C PRO A 88 -17.12 -12.47 9.51
N ARG A 89 -17.45 -11.64 8.51
CA ARG A 89 -17.76 -12.09 7.15
C ARG A 89 -16.53 -12.13 6.25
N ASP A 90 -15.42 -11.56 6.70
CA ASP A 90 -14.17 -11.58 5.96
C ASP A 90 -13.42 -12.90 6.17
N GLN A 91 -12.68 -13.35 5.14
CA GLN A 91 -11.92 -14.58 5.19
C GLN A 91 -10.70 -14.50 6.13
N ALA A 92 -10.17 -13.30 6.35
CA ALA A 92 -9.05 -13.06 7.25
C ALA A 92 -9.46 -12.95 8.72
N TYR A 93 -10.78 -12.86 9.00
CA TYR A 93 -11.27 -12.87 10.38
C TYR A 93 -10.89 -14.16 11.10
N SER A 94 -10.07 -14.03 12.15
CA SER A 94 -9.59 -15.15 12.96
C SER A 94 -8.86 -16.26 12.17
N PHE A 95 -8.27 -15.93 11.01
CA PHE A 95 -7.58 -16.92 10.16
C PHE A 95 -6.35 -17.52 10.84
N ALA A 96 -5.50 -16.69 11.46
CA ALA A 96 -4.38 -17.12 12.28
C ALA A 96 -4.29 -16.28 13.55
N THR A 97 -3.86 -16.89 14.66
CA THR A 97 -3.71 -16.20 15.93
C THR A 97 -2.47 -15.31 15.95
N PHE A 98 -2.49 -14.25 16.79
CA PHE A 98 -1.30 -13.43 17.02
C PHE A 98 -0.09 -14.27 17.42
N ALA A 99 -0.25 -15.17 18.40
CA ALA A 99 0.85 -16.00 18.90
C ALA A 99 1.45 -16.90 17.83
N GLU A 100 0.63 -17.43 16.93
CA GLU A 100 1.11 -18.24 15.81
C GLU A 100 1.90 -17.42 14.81
N ARG A 101 1.38 -16.25 14.40
CA ARG A 101 2.06 -15.31 13.50
C ARG A 101 3.39 -14.87 14.09
N GLU A 102 3.39 -14.39 15.35
CA GLU A 102 4.60 -13.93 16.03
C GLU A 102 5.66 -15.03 16.09
N ARG A 103 5.27 -16.24 16.53
CA ARG A 103 6.19 -17.37 16.62
C ARG A 103 6.83 -17.67 15.26
N GLN A 104 6.04 -17.83 14.21
CA GLN A 104 6.56 -18.18 12.88
C GLN A 104 7.48 -17.12 12.30
N VAL A 105 7.11 -15.84 12.43
CA VAL A 105 7.93 -14.73 11.93
C VAL A 105 9.23 -14.57 12.74
N ARG A 106 9.16 -14.67 14.09
CA ARG A 106 10.37 -14.60 14.95
C ARG A 106 11.31 -15.79 14.73
N GLU A 107 10.78 -16.99 14.51
CA GLU A 107 11.58 -18.15 14.13
C GLU A 107 12.27 -17.96 12.77
N ALA A 108 11.57 -17.43 11.76
CA ALA A 108 12.15 -17.09 10.47
C ALA A 108 13.23 -16.00 10.62
N ALA A 109 12.95 -14.95 11.37
CA ALA A 109 13.93 -13.90 11.66
C ALA A 109 15.24 -14.46 12.25
N ALA A 110 15.12 -15.39 13.21
CA ALA A 110 16.29 -16.06 13.81
C ALA A 110 17.04 -16.92 12.80
N ARG A 111 16.34 -17.71 11.96
CA ARG A 111 16.97 -18.59 10.94
C ARG A 111 17.74 -17.80 9.87
N TRP A 112 17.29 -16.61 9.52
CA TRP A 112 17.85 -15.84 8.41
C TRP A 112 18.79 -14.72 8.86
N ALA A 113 18.93 -14.47 10.17
CA ALA A 113 19.81 -13.42 10.72
C ALA A 113 21.27 -13.57 10.26
N ASP A 114 21.82 -14.79 10.27
CA ASP A 114 23.20 -15.08 9.84
C ASP A 114 23.43 -14.87 8.33
N ARG A 115 22.35 -14.74 7.55
CA ARG A 115 22.39 -14.37 6.14
C ARG A 115 22.30 -12.86 5.93
N GLY A 116 22.29 -12.07 7.01
CA GLY A 116 22.16 -10.61 6.98
C GLY A 116 20.75 -10.12 6.68
N LEU A 117 19.74 -10.98 6.76
CA LEU A 117 18.34 -10.60 6.53
C LEU A 117 17.64 -10.29 7.86
N ARG A 118 17.02 -9.13 7.92
CA ARG A 118 16.10 -8.72 8.98
C ARG A 118 14.66 -8.99 8.55
N VAL A 119 13.93 -9.74 9.36
CA VAL A 119 12.49 -9.99 9.14
C VAL A 119 11.71 -9.29 10.24
N ARG A 120 10.83 -8.34 9.87
CA ARG A 120 9.95 -7.63 10.80
C ARG A 120 8.65 -8.41 10.96
N PHE A 121 8.18 -8.47 12.19
CA PHE A 121 6.85 -8.93 12.51
C PHE A 121 5.86 -7.78 12.39
N GLY A 122 5.25 -7.64 11.23
CA GLY A 122 4.25 -6.63 10.95
C GLY A 122 2.84 -7.19 10.92
N VAL A 123 1.91 -6.30 10.57
CA VAL A 123 0.50 -6.62 10.32
C VAL A 123 -0.07 -5.64 9.31
N GLU A 124 -0.93 -6.11 8.42
CA GLU A 124 -1.87 -5.28 7.70
C GLU A 124 -3.26 -5.46 8.30
N VAL A 125 -3.81 -4.36 8.83
CA VAL A 125 -5.15 -4.34 9.42
C VAL A 125 -6.11 -3.71 8.43
N THR A 126 -7.15 -4.44 8.05
CA THR A 126 -8.29 -3.85 7.34
C THR A 126 -9.03 -2.89 8.28
N TYR A 127 -8.96 -1.60 7.98
CA TYR A 127 -9.66 -0.58 8.74
C TYR A 127 -11.07 -0.39 8.22
N GLU A 128 -12.02 -0.47 9.11
CA GLU A 128 -13.38 0.02 8.95
C GLU A 128 -13.73 0.81 10.22
N SER A 129 -14.20 2.03 10.08
CA SER A 129 -14.47 2.95 11.21
C SER A 129 -15.40 2.35 12.27
N ARG A 130 -16.30 1.45 11.88
CA ARG A 130 -17.21 0.72 12.79
C ARG A 130 -16.50 -0.26 13.72
N PHE A 131 -15.26 -0.67 13.43
CA PHE A 131 -14.45 -1.57 14.24
C PHE A 131 -13.23 -0.88 14.88
N GLU A 132 -13.17 0.45 14.86
CA GLU A 132 -12.00 1.17 15.39
C GLU A 132 -11.68 0.81 16.84
N ALA A 133 -12.69 0.60 17.67
CA ALA A 133 -12.49 0.25 19.08
C ALA A 133 -11.80 -1.10 19.25
N GLU A 134 -12.24 -2.11 18.48
CA GLU A 134 -11.67 -3.46 18.48
C GLU A 134 -10.25 -3.47 17.90
N ILE A 135 -10.01 -2.70 16.82
CA ILE A 135 -8.69 -2.52 16.22
C ILE A 135 -7.74 -1.90 17.24
N ARG A 136 -8.17 -0.85 17.93
CA ARG A 136 -7.40 -0.15 18.96
C ARG A 136 -7.03 -1.09 20.12
N GLU A 137 -7.98 -1.87 20.60
CA GLU A 137 -7.74 -2.86 21.65
C GLU A 137 -6.76 -3.94 21.19
N HIS A 138 -6.89 -4.44 19.96
CA HIS A 138 -6.01 -5.43 19.39
C HIS A 138 -4.57 -4.93 19.30
N LEU A 139 -4.35 -3.76 18.72
CA LEU A 139 -3.01 -3.18 18.54
C LEU A 139 -2.38 -2.79 19.90
N ALA A 140 -3.18 -2.38 20.88
CA ALA A 140 -2.67 -2.10 22.22
C ALA A 140 -2.24 -3.38 22.96
N ARG A 141 -2.88 -4.51 22.69
CA ARG A 141 -2.60 -5.81 23.33
C ARG A 141 -1.45 -6.55 22.64
N HIS A 142 -1.24 -6.32 21.35
CA HIS A 142 -0.35 -7.10 20.50
C HIS A 142 0.79 -6.23 19.94
N PRO A 143 2.05 -6.44 20.41
CA PRO A 143 3.18 -5.58 20.03
C PRO A 143 3.78 -6.00 18.69
N TYR A 144 3.25 -5.49 17.60
CA TYR A 144 3.85 -5.61 16.28
C TYR A 144 5.08 -4.70 16.14
N ASP A 145 6.05 -5.12 15.31
CA ASP A 145 7.18 -4.26 14.93
C ASP A 145 6.73 -3.13 13.99
N TYR A 146 5.62 -3.35 13.25
CA TYR A 146 5.15 -2.47 12.19
C TYR A 146 3.67 -2.74 11.90
N ALA A 147 2.84 -1.70 11.80
CA ALA A 147 1.42 -1.82 11.52
C ALA A 147 1.02 -0.95 10.32
N ILE A 148 0.44 -1.58 9.32
CA ILE A 148 -0.20 -0.96 8.17
C ILE A 148 -1.71 -0.90 8.44
N GLY A 149 -2.33 0.26 8.22
CA GLY A 149 -3.79 0.40 8.16
C GLY A 149 -4.22 0.52 6.71
N SER A 150 -5.12 -0.34 6.28
CA SER A 150 -5.57 -0.40 4.88
C SER A 150 -7.08 -0.37 4.79
N VAL A 151 -7.60 0.34 3.78
CA VAL A 151 -9.03 0.32 3.47
C VAL A 151 -9.27 -0.57 2.27
N HIS A 152 -9.95 -1.68 2.50
CA HIS A 152 -10.35 -2.62 1.45
C HIS A 152 -11.81 -2.44 1.04
N VAL A 153 -12.20 -3.11 -0.06
CA VAL A 153 -13.57 -3.06 -0.57
C VAL A 153 -14.39 -4.17 0.09
N ALA A 154 -15.09 -3.82 1.16
CA ALA A 154 -15.96 -4.75 1.89
C ALA A 154 -17.12 -5.29 1.04
N ALA A 155 -17.72 -6.40 1.48
CA ALA A 155 -18.85 -7.06 0.80
C ALA A 155 -20.09 -6.18 0.59
N SER A 156 -20.25 -5.12 1.40
CA SER A 156 -21.32 -4.11 1.27
C SER A 156 -20.99 -2.96 0.33
N SER A 157 -19.73 -2.83 -0.10
CA SER A 157 -19.22 -1.68 -0.85
C SER A 157 -19.92 -1.49 -2.21
N PRO A 158 -20.12 -0.23 -2.64
CA PRO A 158 -20.61 0.08 -3.98
C PRO A 158 -19.59 -0.25 -5.08
N TYR A 159 -18.32 -0.41 -4.75
CA TYR A 159 -17.23 -0.65 -5.70
C TYR A 159 -17.11 -2.11 -6.17
N LEU A 160 -17.87 -3.03 -5.60
CA LEU A 160 -17.90 -4.42 -6.10
C LEU A 160 -18.34 -4.49 -7.57
N ALA A 161 -17.75 -5.40 -8.34
CA ALA A 161 -17.97 -5.55 -9.78
C ALA A 161 -19.48 -5.53 -10.18
N ARG A 162 -20.35 -6.18 -9.39
CA ARG A 162 -21.79 -6.21 -9.63
C ARG A 162 -22.53 -4.90 -9.35
N ARG A 163 -21.90 -3.92 -8.69
CA ARG A 163 -22.52 -2.65 -8.25
C ARG A 163 -21.86 -1.43 -8.86
N VAL A 164 -20.60 -1.50 -9.20
CA VAL A 164 -19.75 -0.34 -9.54
C VAL A 164 -20.31 0.45 -10.72
N ALA A 165 -20.81 -0.21 -11.76
CA ALA A 165 -21.39 0.47 -12.92
C ALA A 165 -22.62 1.33 -12.55
N GLY A 166 -23.51 0.81 -11.71
CA GLY A 166 -24.67 1.57 -11.20
C GLY A 166 -24.27 2.65 -10.19
N TRP A 167 -23.19 2.43 -9.45
CA TRP A 167 -22.65 3.44 -8.53
C TRP A 167 -22.09 4.64 -9.27
N VAL A 168 -21.33 4.43 -10.33
CA VAL A 168 -20.65 5.50 -11.10
C VAL A 168 -21.65 6.31 -11.95
N ALA A 169 -22.75 5.69 -12.39
CA ALA A 169 -23.69 6.31 -13.30
C ALA A 169 -24.27 7.63 -12.75
N GLY A 170 -24.06 8.72 -13.49
CA GLY A 170 -24.58 10.05 -13.18
C GLY A 170 -23.91 10.77 -12.00
N ARG A 171 -22.81 10.22 -11.44
CA ARG A 171 -22.06 10.84 -10.34
C ARG A 171 -20.80 11.53 -10.84
N THR A 172 -20.43 12.60 -10.17
CA THR A 172 -19.14 13.25 -10.32
C THR A 172 -18.02 12.38 -9.75
N PHE A 173 -16.76 12.66 -10.13
CA PHE A 173 -15.60 11.96 -9.59
C PHE A 173 -15.56 12.00 -8.05
N ASP A 174 -15.82 13.17 -7.47
CA ASP A 174 -15.80 13.39 -6.02
C ASP A 174 -16.86 12.52 -5.32
N GLU A 175 -18.09 12.48 -5.85
CA GLU A 175 -19.13 11.61 -5.30
C GLU A 175 -18.82 10.12 -5.45
N ILE A 176 -18.10 9.75 -6.52
CA ILE A 176 -17.69 8.36 -6.74
C ILE A 176 -16.71 7.91 -5.67
N VAL A 177 -15.68 8.70 -5.38
CA VAL A 177 -14.59 8.31 -4.48
C VAL A 177 -14.85 8.62 -3.00
N ALA A 178 -15.79 9.53 -2.70
CA ALA A 178 -16.04 10.05 -1.37
C ALA A 178 -16.22 8.96 -0.28
N PRO A 179 -17.00 7.89 -0.47
CA PRO A 179 -17.18 6.89 0.59
C PRO A 179 -15.88 6.15 0.93
N TYR A 180 -15.04 5.87 -0.07
CA TYR A 180 -13.75 5.23 0.14
C TYR A 180 -12.77 6.17 0.84
N PHE A 181 -12.66 7.41 0.36
CA PHE A 181 -11.75 8.39 0.93
C PHE A 181 -12.15 8.83 2.34
N ALA A 182 -13.44 8.78 2.67
CA ALA A 182 -13.88 9.03 4.05
C ALA A 182 -13.35 7.97 5.03
N GLU A 183 -13.36 6.69 4.65
CA GLU A 183 -12.77 5.62 5.46
C GLU A 183 -11.24 5.73 5.52
N VAL A 184 -10.58 6.11 4.41
CA VAL A 184 -9.14 6.38 4.40
C VAL A 184 -8.79 7.52 5.35
N GLU A 185 -9.54 8.63 5.35
CA GLU A 185 -9.33 9.73 6.27
C GLU A 185 -9.53 9.29 7.73
N ALA A 186 -10.58 8.52 8.00
CA ALA A 186 -10.83 7.97 9.33
C ALA A 186 -9.66 7.08 9.79
N ALA A 187 -9.14 6.20 8.93
CA ALA A 187 -7.97 5.37 9.23
C ALA A 187 -6.74 6.21 9.59
N ILE A 188 -6.46 7.28 8.83
CA ILE A 188 -5.35 8.19 9.12
C ILE A 188 -5.56 8.90 10.47
N ARG A 189 -6.75 9.45 10.70
CA ARG A 189 -7.08 10.23 11.92
C ARG A 189 -7.25 9.37 13.17
N SER A 190 -7.43 8.06 13.03
CA SER A 190 -7.43 7.12 14.15
C SER A 190 -6.11 7.08 14.89
N GLU A 191 -5.02 7.44 14.19
CA GLU A 191 -3.65 7.39 14.66
C GLU A 191 -3.19 6.01 15.13
N LEU A 192 -3.81 4.95 14.66
CA LEU A 192 -3.53 3.57 15.08
C LEU A 192 -2.32 2.94 14.36
N PHE A 193 -1.99 3.44 13.17
CA PHE A 193 -1.06 2.77 12.25
C PHE A 193 0.24 3.55 12.06
N ASP A 194 1.33 2.83 11.82
CA ASP A 194 2.61 3.43 11.41
C ASP A 194 2.52 3.97 9.98
N THR A 195 1.80 3.25 9.13
CA THR A 195 1.68 3.51 7.69
C THR A 195 0.25 3.34 7.24
N LEU A 196 -0.20 4.21 6.33
CA LEU A 196 -1.41 3.99 5.53
C LEU A 196 -1.03 3.21 4.28
N GLY A 197 -1.59 2.02 4.13
CA GLY A 197 -1.41 1.14 2.97
C GLY A 197 -2.13 1.69 1.74
N HIS A 198 -1.64 1.40 0.54
CA HIS A 198 -2.25 1.63 -0.78
C HIS A 198 -3.44 2.62 -0.82
N LEU A 199 -3.18 3.89 -0.48
CA LEU A 199 -4.13 4.98 -0.20
C LEU A 199 -5.35 5.02 -1.13
N ASP A 200 -5.19 4.72 -2.41
CA ASP A 200 -6.23 4.81 -3.44
C ASP A 200 -6.51 3.47 -4.14
N TYR A 201 -6.46 2.38 -3.38
CA TYR A 201 -6.70 1.01 -3.86
C TYR A 201 -8.06 0.84 -4.57
N VAL A 202 -9.01 1.71 -4.29
CA VAL A 202 -10.31 1.77 -5.01
C VAL A 202 -10.15 1.87 -6.52
N LYS A 203 -9.03 2.39 -7.04
CA LYS A 203 -8.72 2.44 -8.49
C LYS A 203 -8.82 1.07 -9.16
N LYS A 204 -8.41 0.01 -8.47
CA LYS A 204 -8.50 -1.38 -8.96
C LYS A 204 -9.91 -1.74 -9.40
N TYR A 205 -10.89 -1.28 -8.64
CA TYR A 205 -12.31 -1.60 -8.85
C TYR A 205 -12.99 -0.63 -9.82
N LEU A 206 -12.45 0.57 -9.96
CA LEU A 206 -13.01 1.64 -10.78
C LEU A 206 -12.41 1.72 -12.19
N VAL A 207 -11.33 0.98 -12.49
CA VAL A 207 -10.50 1.15 -13.69
C VAL A 207 -11.28 1.10 -15.01
N HIS A 208 -12.35 0.32 -15.09
CA HIS A 208 -13.19 0.21 -16.30
C HIS A 208 -14.19 1.37 -16.47
N GLN A 209 -14.46 2.13 -15.41
CA GLN A 209 -15.42 3.26 -15.41
C GLN A 209 -14.69 4.60 -15.25
N VAL A 210 -13.60 4.63 -14.49
CA VAL A 210 -12.81 5.81 -14.18
C VAL A 210 -11.34 5.48 -14.48
N PRO A 211 -10.76 6.03 -15.55
CA PRO A 211 -9.38 5.72 -15.90
C PRO A 211 -8.41 6.23 -14.81
N PRO A 212 -7.26 5.53 -14.57
CA PRO A 212 -6.27 5.94 -13.57
C PRO A 212 -5.80 7.39 -13.71
N ALA A 213 -5.68 7.88 -14.96
CA ALA A 213 -5.31 9.27 -15.24
C ALA A 213 -6.29 10.29 -14.63
N ALA A 214 -7.57 9.94 -14.43
CA ALA A 214 -8.53 10.84 -13.79
C ALA A 214 -8.21 11.07 -12.30
N PHE A 215 -7.65 10.07 -11.63
CA PHE A 215 -7.16 10.20 -10.25
C PHE A 215 -5.95 11.14 -10.18
N ALA A 216 -4.96 10.93 -11.05
CA ALA A 216 -3.76 11.77 -11.09
C ALA A 216 -4.08 13.24 -11.46
N ALA A 217 -5.16 13.48 -12.23
CA ALA A 217 -5.63 14.82 -12.62
C ALA A 217 -6.36 15.56 -11.49
N ARG A 218 -6.68 14.89 -10.38
CA ARG A 218 -7.46 15.46 -9.27
C ARG A 218 -6.69 15.45 -7.94
N PRO A 219 -5.51 16.11 -7.86
CA PRO A 219 -4.73 16.18 -6.61
C PRO A 219 -5.49 16.88 -5.48
N ASP A 220 -6.45 17.75 -5.82
CA ASP A 220 -7.34 18.43 -4.89
C ASP A 220 -8.17 17.46 -4.03
N VAL A 221 -8.64 16.37 -4.61
CA VAL A 221 -9.42 15.34 -3.90
C VAL A 221 -8.55 14.55 -2.91
N TYR A 222 -7.26 14.40 -3.21
CA TYR A 222 -6.31 13.76 -2.31
C TYR A 222 -5.81 14.69 -1.19
N GLU A 223 -5.83 15.99 -1.41
CA GLU A 223 -5.17 16.96 -0.54
C GLU A 223 -5.62 16.87 0.94
N PRO A 224 -6.90 16.69 1.29
CA PRO A 224 -7.32 16.50 2.67
C PRO A 224 -6.65 15.28 3.32
N LEU A 225 -6.54 14.16 2.61
CA LEU A 225 -5.91 12.93 3.09
C LEU A 225 -4.40 13.11 3.29
N LEU A 226 -3.74 13.75 2.31
CA LEU A 226 -2.30 14.02 2.38
C LEU A 226 -1.95 14.98 3.52
N ARG A 227 -2.79 15.98 3.79
CA ARG A 227 -2.64 16.86 4.96
C ARG A 227 -2.86 16.11 6.27
N ALA A 228 -3.87 15.24 6.35
CA ALA A 228 -4.09 14.40 7.51
C ALA A 228 -2.87 13.49 7.81
N LEU A 229 -2.24 12.91 6.78
CA LEU A 229 -0.98 12.14 6.94
C LEU A 229 0.16 13.01 7.51
N VAL A 230 0.28 14.25 7.03
CA VAL A 230 1.29 15.19 7.56
C VAL A 230 1.01 15.54 9.01
N GLU A 231 -0.24 15.83 9.36
CA GLU A 231 -0.70 16.22 10.69
C GLU A 231 -0.51 15.11 11.71
N THR A 232 -0.91 13.88 11.37
CA THR A 232 -0.80 12.71 12.25
C THR A 232 0.60 12.12 12.28
N GLY A 233 1.42 12.40 11.26
CA GLY A 233 2.72 11.79 11.07
C GLY A 233 2.66 10.31 10.66
N THR A 234 1.52 9.82 10.20
CA THR A 234 1.38 8.50 9.59
C THR A 234 2.12 8.48 8.25
N ALA A 235 2.87 7.41 7.96
CA ALA A 235 3.59 7.31 6.71
C ALA A 235 2.64 7.03 5.54
N LEU A 236 2.98 7.56 4.35
CA LEU A 236 2.35 7.19 3.10
C LEU A 236 3.10 5.98 2.50
N GLU A 237 2.41 4.89 2.27
CA GLU A 237 2.95 3.79 1.46
C GLU A 237 2.92 4.14 -0.03
N VAL A 238 4.00 3.79 -0.76
CA VAL A 238 3.98 3.64 -2.21
C VAL A 238 3.93 2.15 -2.52
N ASN A 239 2.73 1.66 -2.78
CA ASN A 239 2.46 0.25 -2.99
C ASN A 239 2.60 -0.12 -4.47
N ALA A 240 3.46 -1.10 -4.76
CA ALA A 240 3.79 -1.48 -6.13
C ALA A 240 2.79 -2.48 -6.74
N SER A 241 1.82 -3.01 -5.98
CA SER A 241 0.90 -4.03 -6.51
C SER A 241 0.07 -3.53 -7.70
N GLY A 242 -0.24 -2.25 -7.72
CA GLY A 242 -0.99 -1.64 -8.82
C GLY A 242 -0.30 -1.75 -10.19
N LEU A 243 1.03 -1.90 -10.23
CA LEU A 243 1.79 -2.12 -11.48
C LEU A 243 1.50 -3.47 -12.15
N ARG A 244 1.07 -4.47 -11.36
CA ARG A 244 0.66 -5.79 -11.88
C ARG A 244 -0.85 -5.99 -11.90
N GLN A 245 -1.59 -4.95 -11.52
CA GLN A 245 -3.05 -4.92 -11.50
C GLN A 245 -3.58 -4.01 -12.63
N PRO A 246 -4.89 -4.00 -12.93
CA PRO A 246 -5.44 -3.25 -14.05
C PRO A 246 -5.10 -1.76 -14.13
N PRO A 247 -4.90 -1.00 -13.02
CA PRO A 247 -4.48 0.40 -13.10
C PRO A 247 -3.11 0.63 -13.73
N GLY A 248 -2.16 -0.32 -13.61
CA GLY A 248 -0.83 -0.23 -14.22
C GLY A 248 0.07 0.86 -13.60
N GLU A 249 -0.24 1.34 -12.40
CA GLU A 249 0.51 2.35 -11.67
C GLU A 249 0.54 2.02 -10.16
N THR A 250 1.40 2.67 -9.40
CA THR A 250 1.45 2.48 -7.93
C THR A 250 0.22 3.05 -7.22
N TYR A 251 0.00 2.62 -5.99
CA TYR A 251 -0.98 3.20 -5.05
C TYR A 251 -0.25 3.95 -3.93
N PRO A 252 -0.30 5.33 -3.92
CA PRO A 252 -0.77 6.18 -5.01
C PRO A 252 0.26 6.35 -6.14
N SER A 253 -0.18 7.00 -7.22
CA SER A 253 0.68 7.33 -8.36
C SER A 253 1.73 8.39 -8.03
N ALA A 254 2.83 8.45 -8.79
CA ALA A 254 3.95 9.36 -8.58
C ALA A 254 3.56 10.85 -8.44
N PRO A 255 2.60 11.42 -9.20
CA PRO A 255 2.14 12.80 -8.98
C PRO A 255 1.56 13.04 -7.58
N ILE A 256 0.85 12.06 -7.02
CA ILE A 256 0.27 12.17 -5.67
C ILE A 256 1.37 12.06 -4.61
N VAL A 257 2.37 11.21 -4.81
CA VAL A 257 3.57 11.13 -3.95
C VAL A 257 4.31 12.47 -3.94
N ALA A 258 4.51 13.09 -5.11
CA ALA A 258 5.12 14.41 -5.23
C ALA A 258 4.28 15.50 -4.52
N ARG A 259 2.94 15.43 -4.64
CA ARG A 259 2.04 16.34 -3.92
C ARG A 259 2.15 16.18 -2.40
N PHE A 260 2.23 14.94 -1.90
CA PHE A 260 2.45 14.69 -0.47
C PHE A 260 3.74 15.36 0.02
N ARG A 261 4.84 15.19 -0.74
CA ARG A 261 6.12 15.85 -0.40
C ARG A 261 5.99 17.38 -0.37
N ALA A 262 5.32 17.97 -1.37
CA ALA A 262 5.10 19.41 -1.47
C ALA A 262 4.25 19.98 -0.31
N LEU A 263 3.36 19.17 0.26
CA LEU A 263 2.56 19.52 1.44
C LEU A 263 3.31 19.38 2.78
N GLY A 264 4.60 19.00 2.74
CA GLY A 264 5.41 18.82 3.93
C GLY A 264 5.51 17.36 4.43
N GLY A 265 5.05 16.39 3.63
CA GLY A 265 5.19 14.97 3.94
C GLY A 265 6.66 14.56 4.05
N ILE A 266 6.98 13.83 5.12
CA ILE A 266 8.36 13.38 5.42
C ILE A 266 8.45 11.89 5.71
N ARG A 267 7.33 11.23 5.97
CA ARG A 267 7.29 9.80 6.28
C ARG A 267 6.68 9.02 5.14
N VAL A 268 7.46 8.08 4.62
CA VAL A 268 7.07 7.21 3.50
C VAL A 268 7.61 5.80 3.70
N THR A 269 6.93 4.85 3.10
CA THR A 269 7.40 3.47 2.95
C THR A 269 7.10 2.95 1.55
N ALA A 270 7.61 1.76 1.21
CA ALA A 270 7.35 1.10 -0.06
C ALA A 270 7.16 -0.40 0.16
N GLY A 271 6.15 -0.97 -0.48
CA GLY A 271 5.83 -2.39 -0.40
C GLY A 271 5.44 -2.98 -1.75
N SER A 272 5.77 -4.25 -1.97
CA SER A 272 5.33 -4.99 -3.16
C SER A 272 3.91 -5.54 -3.01
N ASP A 273 3.45 -5.71 -1.77
CA ASP A 273 2.14 -6.31 -1.46
C ASP A 273 2.00 -7.70 -2.12
N ALA A 274 3.08 -8.49 -2.00
CA ALA A 274 3.17 -9.77 -2.66
C ALA A 274 2.38 -10.85 -1.90
N HIS A 275 1.51 -11.54 -2.64
CA HIS A 275 0.73 -12.70 -2.19
C HIS A 275 1.19 -13.98 -2.89
N ARG A 276 2.16 -13.89 -3.78
CA ARG A 276 2.73 -15.00 -4.54
C ARG A 276 4.25 -14.87 -4.60
N ALA A 277 4.95 -16.00 -4.66
CA ALA A 277 6.40 -16.01 -4.69
C ALA A 277 7.00 -15.23 -5.88
N ASP A 278 6.34 -15.27 -7.05
CA ASP A 278 6.75 -14.55 -8.26
C ASP A 278 6.49 -13.05 -8.19
N SER A 279 5.65 -12.61 -7.28
CA SER A 279 5.31 -11.19 -7.06
C SER A 279 6.22 -10.52 -6.02
N PHE A 280 7.12 -11.25 -5.37
CA PHE A 280 8.05 -10.70 -4.39
C PHE A 280 8.89 -9.56 -4.98
N ALA A 281 8.86 -8.42 -4.33
CA ALA A 281 9.54 -7.18 -4.74
C ALA A 281 9.18 -6.66 -6.14
N TYR A 282 8.17 -7.22 -6.83
CA TYR A 282 7.79 -6.78 -8.17
C TYR A 282 7.38 -5.30 -8.19
N GLY A 283 8.07 -4.51 -9.01
CA GLY A 283 7.83 -3.08 -9.15
C GLY A 283 8.31 -2.24 -7.96
N LEU A 284 8.97 -2.84 -6.99
CA LEU A 284 9.46 -2.13 -5.82
C LEU A 284 10.49 -1.05 -6.21
N GLY A 285 11.37 -1.34 -7.18
CA GLY A 285 12.31 -0.36 -7.74
C GLY A 285 11.62 0.85 -8.38
N HIS A 286 10.45 0.66 -9.00
CA HIS A 286 9.62 1.76 -9.51
C HIS A 286 9.07 2.62 -8.37
N ALA A 287 8.57 1.99 -7.29
CA ALA A 287 8.09 2.70 -6.11
C ALA A 287 9.20 3.55 -5.46
N TYR A 288 10.39 2.98 -5.29
CA TYR A 288 11.56 3.72 -4.79
C TYR A 288 11.99 4.87 -5.70
N ALA A 289 11.93 4.67 -7.03
CA ALA A 289 12.23 5.74 -7.98
C ALA A 289 11.19 6.87 -7.91
N ALA A 290 9.91 6.55 -7.72
CA ALA A 290 8.86 7.55 -7.50
C ALA A 290 9.10 8.36 -6.23
N LEU A 291 9.51 7.73 -5.14
CA LEU A 291 9.91 8.40 -3.91
C LEU A 291 11.12 9.33 -4.12
N ALA A 292 12.17 8.83 -4.78
CA ALA A 292 13.36 9.61 -5.11
C ALA A 292 13.02 10.84 -5.97
N ALA A 293 12.21 10.65 -7.02
CA ALA A 293 11.75 11.73 -7.89
C ALA A 293 10.94 12.80 -7.16
N ALA A 294 10.20 12.41 -6.11
CA ALA A 294 9.49 13.32 -5.23
C ALA A 294 10.40 14.02 -4.20
N GLY A 295 11.69 13.71 -4.14
CA GLY A 295 12.65 14.32 -3.23
C GLY A 295 12.72 13.66 -1.85
N PHE A 296 12.34 12.39 -1.72
CA PHE A 296 12.62 11.61 -0.53
C PHE A 296 14.00 10.95 -0.65
N GLU A 297 14.77 10.98 0.42
CA GLU A 297 16.12 10.39 0.49
C GLU A 297 16.14 9.09 1.31
N ALA A 298 15.10 8.86 2.12
CA ALA A 298 15.00 7.68 2.97
C ALA A 298 13.54 7.34 3.26
N LEU A 299 13.30 6.06 3.52
CA LEU A 299 12.07 5.62 4.18
C LEU A 299 12.10 6.03 5.65
N ALA A 300 10.97 6.46 6.18
CA ALA A 300 10.77 6.81 7.58
C ALA A 300 9.30 6.54 7.92
N PHE A 301 9.02 5.43 8.56
CA PHE A 301 7.67 4.90 8.72
C PHE A 301 7.26 4.63 10.16
N ARG A 302 8.20 4.63 11.10
CA ARG A 302 7.88 4.47 12.53
C ARG A 302 7.50 5.81 13.15
N ARG A 303 6.37 5.87 13.81
CA ARG A 303 5.73 7.10 14.26
C ARG A 303 5.86 7.35 15.77
N HIS A 304 5.75 6.31 16.60
CA HIS A 304 5.61 6.45 18.03
C HIS A 304 6.91 6.93 18.70
N ALA A 305 6.88 8.10 19.34
CA ALA A 305 8.03 8.70 20.00
C ALA A 305 8.61 7.84 21.14
N GLY A 306 7.82 6.94 21.72
CA GLY A 306 8.29 5.98 22.73
C GLY A 306 8.95 4.72 22.17
N ASP A 307 8.85 4.49 20.84
CA ASP A 307 9.54 3.37 20.20
C ASP A 307 11.01 3.73 19.97
N PRO A 308 11.99 2.93 20.46
CA PRO A 308 13.42 3.20 20.22
C PRO A 308 13.79 3.24 18.73
N ARG A 309 12.92 2.70 17.84
CA ARG A 309 13.08 2.71 16.39
C ARG A 309 12.38 3.90 15.72
N ALA A 310 11.73 4.80 16.46
CA ALA A 310 10.97 5.92 15.88
C ALA A 310 11.82 6.84 14.98
N GLY A 311 13.13 6.92 15.22
CA GLY A 311 14.08 7.67 14.40
C GLY A 311 14.73 6.88 13.27
N GLU A 312 14.38 5.60 13.08
CA GLU A 312 14.99 4.76 12.05
C GLU A 312 14.66 5.27 10.65
N ARG A 313 15.72 5.39 9.84
CA ARG A 313 15.64 5.82 8.45
C ARG A 313 16.41 4.86 7.59
N LEU A 314 15.77 4.35 6.53
CA LEU A 314 16.40 3.47 5.55
C LEU A 314 16.65 4.26 4.27
N ALA A 315 17.93 4.49 3.96
CA ALA A 315 18.32 5.32 2.82
C ALA A 315 17.82 4.74 1.49
N ILE A 316 17.27 5.59 0.64
CA ILE A 316 16.96 5.23 -0.75
C ILE A 316 18.30 5.10 -1.49
N PRO A 317 18.51 4.05 -2.32
CA PRO A 317 19.76 3.82 -3.02
C PRO A 317 20.19 5.01 -3.86
N ALA A 318 21.48 5.42 -3.75
CA ALA A 318 22.04 6.58 -4.45
C ALA A 318 21.81 6.55 -5.98
N ARG A 319 21.78 5.34 -6.60
CA ARG A 319 21.49 5.17 -8.03
C ARG A 319 20.09 5.67 -8.42
N MET A 320 19.16 5.77 -7.49
CA MET A 320 17.81 6.30 -7.73
C MET A 320 17.73 7.80 -7.52
N LEU A 321 18.54 8.35 -6.59
CA LEU A 321 18.62 9.79 -6.31
C LEU A 321 19.32 10.56 -7.43
N ALA A 322 20.32 9.96 -8.09
CA ALA A 322 21.12 10.60 -9.13
C ALA A 322 20.33 10.92 -10.42
N ARG A 323 19.13 10.34 -10.62
CA ARG A 323 18.29 10.56 -11.81
C ARG A 323 17.42 11.83 -11.74
N THR A 324 17.36 12.47 -10.59
CA THR A 324 16.48 13.64 -10.36
C THR A 324 17.15 14.99 -10.68
N GLY A 325 18.42 14.99 -11.12
CA GLY A 325 19.23 16.19 -11.38
C GLY A 325 19.65 16.43 -12.83
N ALA A 326 18.98 15.79 -13.83
CA ALA A 326 19.29 16.01 -15.25
C ALA A 326 18.16 16.76 -15.97
#